data_06926bbf40309744ba95de13729a6727
#
_entry.id   06926bbf40309744ba95de13729a6727
#
_cell.length_a   1.000
_cell.length_b   1.000
_cell.length_c   1.000
_cell.angle_alpha   90.00
_cell.angle_beta   90.00
_cell.angle_gamma   90.00
#
_symmetry.space_group_name_H-M   'P 1'
#
loop_
_entity.id
_entity.type
_entity.pdbx_description
1 polymer ?
#
loop_
_entity_poly.entity_id
_entity_poly.type
_entity_poly.pdbx_seq_one_letter_code
_entity_poly.pdbx_strand_id
1 'polypeptide(L)'
;MVSTSQKPIDSQRRRSSDPVSWYLTTIGRIPLLTPAEEIELGNQVQAMMTLTEDGSKTFEDHELTGKQRRMLRIGRRAKERMMKANLRLVVSVAKKYQGKGLELLDLIQEGSLGLERAVEKFDPTRGYKFSTYAFWWIRQSMTRAIACQSRTIRLPVHLSERLTTIRKVSLDLAHKLGAMPSRVEIAEAMDIPLDELDSLLRQALTTSSLDAPVNGEEGRSFLGDLIADSSLDEPLDIVEQRIHHEQLGRWLSHLSEQEQHVLKLRFGLEGNERHTLAEIGRLMDVSRERVRQVELKALRKLRNLTRRLPSGI
;
A
#
# COMPACT_ATOMS: atom_id res chain seq x y z
N MET A 1 -58.04 -39.26 2.94
CA MET A 1 -57.04 -38.39 3.60
C MET A 1 -55.81 -38.35 2.71
N VAL A 2 -55.67 -37.27 1.96
CA VAL A 2 -54.59 -37.11 0.97
C VAL A 2 -53.49 -36.28 1.65
N SER A 3 -52.33 -36.90 1.86
CA SER A 3 -51.12 -36.23 2.38
C SER A 3 -50.31 -35.70 1.22
N THR A 4 -50.34 -34.40 1.03
CA THR A 4 -49.56 -33.69 0.01
C THR A 4 -48.16 -33.43 0.56
N SER A 5 -47.16 -34.18 0.04
CA SER A 5 -45.74 -33.97 0.30
C SER A 5 -45.28 -32.72 -0.46
N GLN A 6 -45.05 -31.61 0.24
CA GLN A 6 -44.34 -30.45 -0.31
C GLN A 6 -42.86 -30.70 -0.36
N LYS A 7 -42.30 -30.76 -1.56
CA LYS A 7 -40.84 -30.76 -1.81
C LYS A 7 -40.24 -29.38 -1.50
N PRO A 8 -39.09 -29.26 -0.84
CA PRO A 8 -38.45 -27.98 -0.60
C PRO A 8 -37.79 -27.43 -1.88
N ILE A 9 -38.39 -26.38 -2.43
CA ILE A 9 -37.92 -25.66 -3.64
C ILE A 9 -36.80 -24.63 -3.33
N ASP A 10 -36.29 -24.59 -2.09
CA ASP A 10 -35.49 -23.42 -1.65
C ASP A 10 -33.97 -23.57 -1.65
N SER A 11 -33.44 -24.75 -1.99
CA SER A 11 -31.98 -24.97 -1.99
C SER A 11 -31.27 -24.59 -3.28
N GLN A 12 -31.98 -24.42 -4.39
CA GLN A 12 -31.38 -24.06 -5.70
C GLN A 12 -31.27 -22.54 -5.93
N ARG A 13 -32.09 -21.72 -5.28
CA ARG A 13 -32.05 -20.25 -5.44
C ARG A 13 -30.92 -19.56 -4.66
N ARG A 14 -30.43 -20.14 -3.56
CA ARG A 14 -29.32 -19.58 -2.77
C ARG A 14 -27.92 -19.80 -3.40
N ARG A 15 -27.79 -20.69 -4.40
CA ARG A 15 -26.51 -20.95 -5.09
C ARG A 15 -26.10 -19.91 -6.14
N SER A 16 -26.99 -18.98 -6.51
CA SER A 16 -26.73 -18.02 -7.58
C SER A 16 -26.23 -16.65 -7.12
N SER A 17 -26.08 -16.41 -5.81
CA SER A 17 -25.64 -15.11 -5.30
C SER A 17 -24.14 -15.05 -4.94
N ASP A 18 -23.43 -16.18 -4.93
CA ASP A 18 -21.98 -16.20 -4.70
C ASP A 18 -21.22 -16.04 -6.04
N PRO A 19 -20.50 -14.92 -6.21
CA PRO A 19 -19.73 -14.64 -7.43
C PRO A 19 -18.71 -15.73 -7.74
N VAL A 20 -18.10 -16.35 -6.70
CA VAL A 20 -17.13 -17.44 -6.85
C VAL A 20 -17.80 -18.67 -7.45
N SER A 21 -18.95 -19.06 -6.90
CA SER A 21 -19.71 -20.24 -7.40
C SER A 21 -20.17 -20.05 -8.85
N TRP A 22 -20.63 -18.86 -9.19
CA TRP A 22 -21.01 -18.52 -10.57
C TRP A 22 -19.81 -18.61 -11.52
N TYR A 23 -18.68 -18.03 -11.13
CA TYR A 23 -17.44 -18.07 -11.92
C TYR A 23 -16.98 -19.52 -12.15
N LEU A 24 -16.88 -20.33 -11.09
CA LEU A 24 -16.45 -21.73 -11.18
C LEU A 24 -17.38 -22.57 -12.07
N THR A 25 -18.68 -22.33 -12.00
CA THR A 25 -19.67 -22.99 -12.88
C THR A 25 -19.46 -22.60 -14.34
N THR A 26 -19.17 -21.34 -14.61
CA THR A 26 -18.96 -20.81 -15.96
C THR A 26 -17.71 -21.40 -16.61
N ILE A 27 -16.57 -21.38 -15.91
CA ILE A 27 -15.32 -21.96 -16.44
C ILE A 27 -15.38 -23.48 -16.58
N GLY A 28 -16.19 -24.15 -15.74
CA GLY A 28 -16.38 -25.61 -15.81
C GLY A 28 -17.05 -26.11 -17.08
N ARG A 29 -17.80 -25.24 -17.78
CA ARG A 29 -18.48 -25.59 -19.05
C ARG A 29 -17.54 -25.60 -20.23
N ILE A 30 -16.35 -25.02 -20.11
CA ILE A 30 -15.40 -24.95 -21.24
C ILE A 30 -14.62 -26.26 -21.33
N PRO A 31 -14.60 -26.94 -22.48
CA PRO A 31 -13.84 -28.18 -22.64
C PRO A 31 -12.33 -27.92 -22.55
N LEU A 32 -11.60 -28.90 -22.03
CA LEU A 32 -10.15 -28.88 -22.02
C LEU A 32 -9.61 -29.10 -23.43
N LEU A 33 -8.44 -28.55 -23.71
CA LEU A 33 -7.74 -28.73 -24.98
C LEU A 33 -7.03 -30.09 -25.02
N THR A 34 -7.00 -30.68 -26.18
CA THR A 34 -6.14 -31.83 -26.47
C THR A 34 -4.71 -31.34 -26.74
N PRO A 35 -3.67 -32.18 -26.58
CA PRO A 35 -2.29 -31.79 -26.90
C PRO A 35 -2.10 -31.30 -28.36
N ALA A 36 -2.83 -31.87 -29.30
CA ALA A 36 -2.81 -31.44 -30.71
C ALA A 36 -3.38 -30.00 -30.86
N GLU A 37 -4.50 -29.72 -30.20
CA GLU A 37 -5.10 -28.39 -30.20
C GLU A 37 -4.19 -27.35 -29.48
N GLU A 38 -3.47 -27.73 -28.41
CA GLU A 38 -2.50 -26.85 -27.75
C GLU A 38 -1.38 -26.42 -28.71
N ILE A 39 -0.88 -27.35 -29.53
CA ILE A 39 0.16 -27.09 -30.53
C ILE A 39 -0.39 -26.19 -31.66
N GLU A 40 -1.57 -26.51 -32.18
CA GLU A 40 -2.17 -25.73 -33.26
C GLU A 40 -2.45 -24.29 -32.83
N LEU A 41 -3.13 -24.11 -31.69
CA LEU A 41 -3.44 -22.78 -31.12
C LEU A 41 -2.16 -22.03 -30.75
N GLY A 42 -1.16 -22.71 -30.19
CA GLY A 42 0.15 -22.10 -29.86
C GLY A 42 0.85 -21.56 -31.10
N ASN A 43 0.88 -22.31 -32.21
CA ASN A 43 1.44 -21.86 -33.50
C ASN A 43 0.69 -20.63 -34.04
N GLN A 44 -0.64 -20.60 -33.94
CA GLN A 44 -1.46 -19.45 -34.37
C GLN A 44 -1.19 -18.20 -33.52
N VAL A 45 -0.98 -18.38 -32.22
CA VAL A 45 -0.61 -17.28 -31.33
C VAL A 45 0.80 -16.78 -31.64
N GLN A 46 1.78 -17.65 -31.82
CA GLN A 46 3.13 -17.26 -32.17
C GLN A 46 3.19 -16.51 -33.51
N ALA A 47 2.48 -16.99 -34.51
CA ALA A 47 2.37 -16.29 -35.80
C ALA A 47 1.76 -14.87 -35.67
N MET A 48 0.85 -14.67 -34.72
CA MET A 48 0.35 -13.33 -34.39
C MET A 48 1.40 -12.48 -33.67
N MET A 49 2.12 -13.07 -32.71
CA MET A 49 3.12 -12.34 -31.90
C MET A 49 4.28 -11.86 -32.76
N THR A 50 4.78 -12.67 -33.69
CA THR A 50 5.85 -12.23 -34.60
C THR A 50 5.43 -11.03 -35.46
N LEU A 51 4.17 -10.93 -35.87
CA LEU A 51 3.66 -9.76 -36.60
C LEU A 51 3.55 -8.51 -35.70
N THR A 52 3.34 -8.70 -34.38
CA THR A 52 3.24 -7.57 -33.43
C THR A 52 4.60 -7.13 -32.90
N GLU A 53 5.61 -8.01 -32.82
CA GLU A 53 6.97 -7.70 -32.38
C GLU A 53 7.79 -6.99 -33.47
N ASP A 54 7.59 -7.31 -34.73
CA ASP A 54 8.22 -6.62 -35.88
C ASP A 54 7.72 -5.17 -36.08
N GLY A 55 6.61 -4.83 -35.44
CA GLY A 55 6.06 -3.50 -35.43
C GLY A 55 5.72 -3.05 -34.02
N SER A 56 6.65 -2.44 -33.29
CA SER A 56 6.43 -1.82 -31.96
C SER A 56 5.48 -0.59 -32.00
N LYS A 57 4.46 -0.62 -32.85
CA LYS A 57 3.43 0.42 -32.97
C LYS A 57 2.07 -0.26 -33.07
N THR A 58 1.11 0.28 -32.33
CA THR A 58 -0.32 0.15 -32.63
C THR A 58 -0.51 0.46 -34.11
N PHE A 59 -0.52 -0.58 -34.94
CA PHE A 59 -0.91 -0.40 -36.34
C PHE A 59 -2.35 0.10 -36.37
N GLU A 60 -2.56 1.32 -36.84
CA GLU A 60 -3.87 1.72 -37.28
C GLU A 60 -4.30 0.73 -38.37
N ASP A 61 -5.54 0.25 -38.27
CA ASP A 61 -6.09 -0.84 -39.12
C ASP A 61 -5.92 -0.60 -40.65
N HIS A 62 -5.50 0.58 -41.04
CA HIS A 62 -5.33 1.00 -42.44
C HIS A 62 -4.02 0.54 -43.12
N GLU A 63 -2.95 0.25 -42.32
CA GLU A 63 -1.63 -0.13 -42.89
C GLU A 63 -1.41 -1.61 -43.11
N LEU A 64 -2.30 -2.47 -42.61
CA LEU A 64 -2.15 -3.92 -42.66
C LEU A 64 -2.70 -4.51 -43.97
N THR A 65 -1.94 -5.44 -44.57
CA THR A 65 -2.45 -6.25 -45.71
C THR A 65 -3.59 -7.14 -45.25
N GLY A 66 -4.46 -7.52 -46.18
CA GLY A 66 -5.61 -8.39 -45.89
C GLY A 66 -5.21 -9.75 -45.27
N LYS A 67 -4.03 -10.29 -45.63
CA LYS A 67 -3.47 -11.52 -45.04
C LYS A 67 -3.07 -11.30 -43.57
N GLN A 68 -2.40 -10.18 -43.26
CA GLN A 68 -1.99 -9.85 -41.91
C GLN A 68 -3.19 -9.63 -40.98
N ARG A 69 -4.23 -8.93 -41.42
CA ARG A 69 -5.49 -8.76 -40.68
C ARG A 69 -6.16 -10.10 -40.35
N ARG A 70 -6.17 -11.04 -41.33
CA ARG A 70 -6.72 -12.38 -41.11
C ARG A 70 -5.91 -13.13 -40.05
N MET A 71 -4.58 -13.07 -40.11
CA MET A 71 -3.66 -13.73 -39.18
C MET A 71 -3.79 -13.20 -37.76
N LEU A 72 -3.88 -11.88 -37.59
CA LEU A 72 -4.15 -11.25 -36.30
C LEU A 72 -5.50 -11.68 -35.71
N ARG A 73 -6.55 -11.76 -36.53
CA ARG A 73 -7.87 -12.18 -36.05
C ARG A 73 -7.89 -13.65 -35.63
N ILE A 74 -7.18 -14.52 -36.36
CA ILE A 74 -7.05 -15.95 -36.04
C ILE A 74 -6.26 -16.09 -34.75
N GLY A 75 -5.10 -15.40 -34.61
CA GLY A 75 -4.26 -15.44 -33.43
C GLY A 75 -4.97 -14.92 -32.17
N ARG A 76 -5.73 -13.83 -32.26
CA ARG A 76 -6.56 -13.32 -31.13
C ARG A 76 -7.60 -14.34 -30.66
N ARG A 77 -8.30 -15.00 -31.60
CA ARG A 77 -9.26 -16.07 -31.29
C ARG A 77 -8.57 -17.29 -30.67
N ALA A 78 -7.40 -17.67 -31.18
CA ALA A 78 -6.61 -18.77 -30.66
C ALA A 78 -6.14 -18.46 -29.23
N LYS A 79 -5.63 -17.24 -28.96
CA LYS A 79 -5.25 -16.76 -27.64
C LYS A 79 -6.43 -16.84 -26.67
N GLU A 80 -7.59 -16.31 -27.06
CA GLU A 80 -8.79 -16.32 -26.23
C GLU A 80 -9.28 -17.76 -25.93
N ARG A 81 -9.27 -18.67 -26.91
CA ARG A 81 -9.65 -20.07 -26.70
C ARG A 81 -8.68 -20.77 -25.78
N MET A 82 -7.37 -20.55 -25.94
CA MET A 82 -6.32 -21.14 -25.11
C MET A 82 -6.40 -20.64 -23.67
N MET A 83 -6.66 -19.33 -23.45
CA MET A 83 -6.89 -18.77 -22.13
C MET A 83 -8.13 -19.38 -21.46
N LYS A 84 -9.29 -19.34 -22.13
CA LYS A 84 -10.56 -19.84 -21.58
C LYS A 84 -10.48 -21.31 -21.16
N ALA A 85 -9.86 -22.16 -21.97
CA ALA A 85 -9.72 -23.58 -21.66
C ALA A 85 -8.82 -23.88 -20.45
N ASN A 86 -7.89 -22.95 -20.12
CA ASN A 86 -6.92 -23.11 -19.04
C ASN A 86 -7.24 -22.33 -17.76
N LEU A 87 -8.38 -21.64 -17.65
CA LEU A 87 -8.79 -20.93 -16.42
C LEU A 87 -8.91 -21.86 -15.22
N ARG A 88 -9.26 -23.14 -15.43
CA ARG A 88 -9.31 -24.15 -14.35
C ARG A 88 -7.94 -24.39 -13.73
N LEU A 89 -6.86 -24.31 -14.50
CA LEU A 89 -5.48 -24.38 -13.99
C LEU A 89 -5.19 -23.20 -13.09
N VAL A 90 -5.57 -21.98 -13.47
CA VAL A 90 -5.40 -20.77 -12.63
C VAL A 90 -6.07 -20.96 -11.28
N VAL A 91 -7.33 -21.43 -11.25
CA VAL A 91 -8.05 -21.67 -9.99
C VAL A 91 -7.33 -22.71 -9.12
N SER A 92 -6.82 -23.80 -9.72
CA SER A 92 -6.11 -24.85 -8.97
C SER A 92 -4.83 -24.33 -8.29
N VAL A 93 -4.16 -23.37 -8.92
CA VAL A 93 -2.99 -22.70 -8.34
C VAL A 93 -3.44 -21.68 -7.29
N ALA A 94 -4.45 -20.84 -7.58
CA ALA A 94 -4.95 -19.80 -6.67
C ALA A 94 -5.39 -20.35 -5.31
N LYS A 95 -6.03 -21.51 -5.29
CA LYS A 95 -6.43 -22.22 -4.05
C LYS A 95 -5.28 -22.44 -3.06
N LYS A 96 -4.04 -22.65 -3.55
CA LYS A 96 -2.85 -22.83 -2.70
C LYS A 96 -2.34 -21.51 -2.08
N TYR A 97 -2.83 -20.37 -2.55
CA TYR A 97 -2.43 -19.04 -2.11
C TYR A 97 -3.51 -18.31 -1.32
N GLN A 98 -4.65 -18.95 -1.05
CA GLN A 98 -5.69 -18.40 -0.17
C GLN A 98 -5.15 -18.09 1.23
N GLY A 99 -5.72 -17.08 1.90
CA GLY A 99 -5.32 -16.67 3.25
C GLY A 99 -4.00 -15.92 3.34
N LYS A 100 -3.43 -15.48 2.21
CA LYS A 100 -2.18 -14.70 2.15
C LYS A 100 -2.39 -13.20 1.94
N GLY A 101 -3.58 -12.69 2.30
CA GLY A 101 -3.89 -11.26 2.26
C GLY A 101 -4.58 -10.76 0.99
N LEU A 102 -4.89 -11.67 0.04
CA LEU A 102 -5.73 -11.37 -1.13
C LEU A 102 -6.92 -12.33 -1.19
N GLU A 103 -8.05 -11.86 -1.66
CA GLU A 103 -9.23 -12.67 -1.91
C GLU A 103 -9.01 -13.66 -3.07
N LEU A 104 -9.79 -14.77 -3.08
CA LEU A 104 -9.63 -15.80 -4.10
C LEU A 104 -9.87 -15.26 -5.51
N LEU A 105 -10.86 -14.39 -5.69
CA LEU A 105 -11.17 -13.82 -7.00
C LEU A 105 -10.04 -12.92 -7.51
N ASP A 106 -9.43 -12.12 -6.64
CA ASP A 106 -8.29 -11.27 -6.99
C ASP A 106 -7.06 -12.12 -7.36
N LEU A 107 -6.79 -13.19 -6.61
CA LEU A 107 -5.75 -14.16 -6.95
C LEU A 107 -5.99 -14.81 -8.33
N ILE A 108 -7.24 -15.12 -8.66
CA ILE A 108 -7.60 -15.67 -9.97
C ILE A 108 -7.37 -14.64 -11.07
N GLN A 109 -7.73 -13.37 -10.87
CA GLN A 109 -7.51 -12.32 -11.87
C GLN A 109 -6.01 -12.09 -12.10
N GLU A 110 -5.23 -11.95 -11.05
CA GLU A 110 -3.77 -11.81 -11.15
C GLU A 110 -3.11 -13.04 -11.80
N GLY A 111 -3.58 -14.24 -11.45
CA GLY A 111 -3.14 -15.47 -12.08
C GLY A 111 -3.52 -15.56 -13.57
N SER A 112 -4.66 -14.99 -13.96
CA SER A 112 -5.10 -14.92 -15.35
C SER A 112 -4.22 -14.01 -16.20
N LEU A 113 -3.70 -12.90 -15.61
CA LEU A 113 -2.67 -12.08 -16.27
C LEU A 113 -1.36 -12.87 -16.46
N GLY A 114 -1.00 -13.71 -15.50
CA GLY A 114 0.12 -14.65 -15.65
C GLY A 114 -0.13 -15.69 -16.76
N LEU A 115 -1.34 -16.24 -16.83
CA LEU A 115 -1.74 -17.17 -17.89
C LEU A 115 -1.68 -16.50 -19.27
N GLU A 116 -2.12 -15.25 -19.40
CA GLU A 116 -2.04 -14.49 -20.65
C GLU A 116 -0.60 -14.39 -21.16
N ARG A 117 0.34 -14.00 -20.30
CA ARG A 117 1.77 -13.97 -20.64
C ARG A 117 2.31 -15.35 -21.00
N ALA A 118 1.82 -16.40 -20.35
CA ALA A 118 2.22 -17.75 -20.67
C ALA A 118 1.74 -18.15 -22.08
N VAL A 119 0.51 -17.81 -22.45
CA VAL A 119 -0.03 -18.06 -23.79
C VAL A 119 0.75 -17.33 -24.87
N GLU A 120 1.12 -16.08 -24.64
CA GLU A 120 1.91 -15.26 -25.56
C GLU A 120 3.33 -15.80 -25.80
N LYS A 121 3.95 -16.34 -24.75
CA LYS A 121 5.34 -16.82 -24.80
C LYS A 121 5.50 -18.32 -24.94
N PHE A 122 4.40 -19.04 -25.08
CA PHE A 122 4.44 -20.50 -25.22
C PHE A 122 4.99 -20.90 -26.59
N ASP A 123 6.04 -21.72 -26.57
CA ASP A 123 6.65 -22.32 -27.78
C ASP A 123 6.27 -23.79 -27.87
N PRO A 124 5.33 -24.16 -28.78
CA PRO A 124 4.88 -25.55 -28.93
C PRO A 124 5.95 -26.47 -29.52
N THR A 125 7.03 -25.94 -30.12
CA THR A 125 8.09 -26.77 -30.77
C THR A 125 8.96 -27.46 -29.72
N ARG A 126 8.95 -27.00 -28.45
CA ARG A 126 9.75 -27.57 -27.36
C ARG A 126 9.21 -28.90 -26.82
N GLY A 127 8.02 -29.34 -27.23
CA GLY A 127 7.47 -30.63 -26.85
C GLY A 127 6.92 -30.73 -25.43
N TYR A 128 6.92 -29.65 -24.63
CA TYR A 128 6.35 -29.63 -23.27
C TYR A 128 4.86 -29.30 -23.32
N LYS A 129 4.09 -29.86 -22.36
CA LYS A 129 2.68 -29.50 -22.17
C LYS A 129 2.55 -28.03 -21.76
N PHE A 130 1.54 -27.35 -22.30
CA PHE A 130 1.26 -25.95 -21.95
C PHE A 130 1.11 -25.73 -20.44
N SER A 131 0.41 -26.64 -19.74
CA SER A 131 0.18 -26.52 -18.31
C SER A 131 1.46 -26.46 -17.48
N THR A 132 2.52 -27.18 -17.87
CA THR A 132 3.82 -27.15 -17.19
C THR A 132 4.49 -25.77 -17.28
N TYR A 133 4.42 -25.16 -18.45
CA TYR A 133 4.98 -23.82 -18.67
C TYR A 133 4.12 -22.74 -18.02
N ALA A 134 2.80 -22.80 -18.19
CA ALA A 134 1.86 -21.82 -17.65
C ALA A 134 1.87 -21.76 -16.12
N PHE A 135 2.08 -22.89 -15.44
CA PHE A 135 2.16 -22.96 -13.97
C PHE A 135 3.17 -21.95 -13.41
N TRP A 136 4.33 -21.80 -14.02
CA TRP A 136 5.37 -20.88 -13.54
C TRP A 136 4.96 -19.42 -13.69
N TRP A 137 4.34 -19.05 -14.79
CA TRP A 137 3.87 -17.68 -15.02
C TRP A 137 2.71 -17.31 -14.11
N ILE A 138 1.74 -18.22 -13.95
CA ILE A 138 0.60 -18.06 -13.03
C ILE A 138 1.12 -17.88 -11.60
N ARG A 139 2.00 -18.75 -11.15
CA ARG A 139 2.61 -18.67 -9.82
C ARG A 139 3.37 -17.37 -9.62
N GLN A 140 4.18 -16.97 -10.58
CA GLN A 140 4.96 -15.73 -10.51
C GLN A 140 4.06 -14.49 -10.40
N SER A 141 3.00 -14.43 -11.22
CA SER A 141 2.05 -13.33 -11.17
C SER A 141 1.35 -13.24 -9.81
N MET A 142 0.81 -14.36 -9.31
CA MET A 142 0.16 -14.41 -7.99
C MET A 142 1.12 -14.04 -6.85
N THR A 143 2.34 -14.55 -6.85
CA THR A 143 3.33 -14.25 -5.79
C THR A 143 3.69 -12.76 -5.81
N ARG A 144 3.85 -12.18 -7.00
CA ARG A 144 4.13 -10.75 -7.17
C ARG A 144 2.94 -9.89 -6.72
N ALA A 145 1.71 -10.29 -7.05
CA ALA A 145 0.50 -9.60 -6.63
C ALA A 145 0.38 -9.60 -5.09
N ILE A 146 0.59 -10.75 -4.44
CA ILE A 146 0.61 -10.85 -2.98
C ILE A 146 1.66 -9.90 -2.38
N ALA A 147 2.89 -9.89 -2.90
CA ALA A 147 3.94 -9.01 -2.40
C ALA A 147 3.59 -7.51 -2.53
N CYS A 148 2.82 -7.14 -3.56
CA CYS A 148 2.49 -5.76 -3.88
C CYS A 148 1.19 -5.25 -3.26
N GLN A 149 0.18 -6.12 -3.05
CA GLN A 149 -1.21 -5.71 -2.80
C GLN A 149 -1.79 -6.29 -1.50
N SER A 150 -1.13 -7.28 -0.86
CA SER A 150 -1.69 -7.94 0.32
C SER A 150 -1.71 -7.09 1.60
N ARG A 151 -1.05 -5.94 1.59
CA ARG A 151 -0.93 -5.05 2.77
C ARG A 151 -1.58 -3.71 2.53
N THR A 152 -2.27 -3.17 3.54
CA THR A 152 -2.82 -1.82 3.54
C THR A 152 -1.72 -0.77 3.34
N ILE A 153 -0.61 -0.89 4.06
CA ILE A 153 0.59 -0.11 3.82
C ILE A 153 1.54 -0.95 2.96
N ARG A 154 1.67 -0.57 1.70
CA ARG A 154 2.48 -1.27 0.71
C ARG A 154 3.96 -1.29 1.11
N LEU A 155 4.56 -2.48 1.06
CA LEU A 155 6.02 -2.66 1.21
C LEU A 155 6.68 -2.86 -0.16
N PRO A 156 7.95 -2.46 -0.32
CA PRO A 156 8.76 -2.84 -1.46
C PRO A 156 8.89 -4.37 -1.58
N VAL A 157 8.95 -4.87 -2.83
CA VAL A 157 8.95 -6.33 -3.11
C VAL A 157 10.12 -7.03 -2.42
N HIS A 158 11.32 -6.44 -2.45
CA HIS A 158 12.51 -7.02 -1.82
C HIS A 158 12.36 -7.20 -0.29
N LEU A 159 11.65 -6.30 0.39
CA LEU A 159 11.35 -6.45 1.82
C LEU A 159 10.34 -7.59 2.06
N SER A 160 9.31 -7.70 1.22
CA SER A 160 8.35 -8.81 1.29
C SER A 160 9.02 -10.18 1.05
N GLU A 161 10.00 -10.25 0.15
CA GLU A 161 10.80 -11.45 -0.10
C GLU A 161 11.68 -11.79 1.11
N ARG A 162 12.38 -10.80 1.69
CA ARG A 162 13.16 -11.00 2.93
C ARG A 162 12.28 -11.48 4.09
N LEU A 163 11.12 -10.89 4.30
CA LEU A 163 10.16 -11.32 5.33
C LEU A 163 9.66 -12.76 5.10
N THR A 164 9.46 -13.15 3.84
CA THR A 164 9.09 -14.52 3.48
C THR A 164 10.23 -15.50 3.80
N THR A 165 11.47 -15.10 3.54
CA THR A 165 12.67 -15.88 3.87
C THR A 165 12.83 -16.02 5.39
N ILE A 166 12.67 -14.93 6.16
CA ILE A 166 12.71 -14.95 7.63
C ILE A 166 11.68 -15.96 8.16
N ARG A 167 10.44 -15.90 7.66
CA ARG A 167 9.38 -16.83 8.08
C ARG A 167 9.73 -18.29 7.76
N LYS A 168 10.30 -18.56 6.59
CA LYS A 168 10.73 -19.90 6.20
C LYS A 168 11.84 -20.41 7.11
N VAL A 169 12.90 -19.62 7.32
CA VAL A 169 14.02 -19.97 8.19
C VAL A 169 13.54 -20.21 9.63
N SER A 170 12.65 -19.35 10.14
CA SER A 170 12.06 -19.50 11.47
C SER A 170 11.28 -20.83 11.61
N LEU A 171 10.50 -21.21 10.59
CA LEU A 171 9.78 -22.50 10.59
C LEU A 171 10.75 -23.70 10.51
N ASP A 172 11.76 -23.62 9.65
CA ASP A 172 12.76 -24.68 9.50
C ASP A 172 13.56 -24.88 10.79
N LEU A 173 13.91 -23.80 11.50
CA LEU A 173 14.55 -23.84 12.81
C LEU A 173 13.62 -24.40 13.89
N ALA A 174 12.35 -23.97 13.92
CA ALA A 174 11.36 -24.49 14.87
C ALA A 174 11.19 -26.00 14.72
N HIS A 175 11.18 -26.52 13.49
CA HIS A 175 11.16 -27.98 13.26
C HIS A 175 12.42 -28.69 13.76
N LYS A 176 13.60 -28.07 13.68
CA LYS A 176 14.85 -28.67 14.14
C LYS A 176 15.00 -28.60 15.66
N LEU A 177 14.60 -27.50 16.28
CA LEU A 177 14.77 -27.27 17.72
C LEU A 177 13.60 -27.82 18.56
N GLY A 178 12.47 -28.13 17.93
CA GLY A 178 11.25 -28.51 18.63
C GLY A 178 10.57 -27.36 19.41
N ALA A 179 11.07 -26.14 19.30
CA ALA A 179 10.57 -24.93 19.93
C ALA A 179 10.69 -23.72 19.00
N MET A 180 9.98 -22.62 19.30
CA MET A 180 10.10 -21.38 18.52
C MET A 180 11.52 -20.80 18.68
N PRO A 181 12.23 -20.50 17.56
CA PRO A 181 13.57 -19.95 17.61
C PRO A 181 13.58 -18.52 18.15
N SER A 182 14.64 -18.20 18.85
CA SER A 182 14.93 -16.81 19.27
C SER A 182 15.33 -15.93 18.09
N ARG A 183 15.27 -14.62 18.27
CA ARG A 183 15.70 -13.66 17.22
C ARG A 183 17.19 -13.80 16.89
N VAL A 184 18.00 -14.15 17.88
CA VAL A 184 19.46 -14.37 17.71
C VAL A 184 19.70 -15.57 16.80
N GLU A 185 19.04 -16.69 17.06
CA GLU A 185 19.15 -17.90 16.25
C GLU A 185 18.68 -17.70 14.80
N ILE A 186 17.64 -16.87 14.60
CA ILE A 186 17.18 -16.51 13.25
C ILE A 186 18.22 -15.63 12.56
N ALA A 187 18.79 -14.63 13.25
CA ALA A 187 19.80 -13.73 12.70
C ALA A 187 21.06 -14.49 12.30
N GLU A 188 21.54 -15.41 13.15
CA GLU A 188 22.68 -16.29 12.86
C GLU A 188 22.41 -17.22 11.67
N ALA A 189 21.21 -17.82 11.59
CA ALA A 189 20.86 -18.72 10.48
C ALA A 189 20.71 -17.97 9.13
N MET A 190 20.47 -16.67 9.15
CA MET A 190 20.36 -15.84 7.97
C MET A 190 21.63 -15.06 7.65
N ASP A 191 22.66 -15.15 8.50
CA ASP A 191 23.92 -14.41 8.39
C ASP A 191 23.71 -12.89 8.28
N ILE A 192 22.82 -12.34 9.16
CA ILE A 192 22.51 -10.90 9.24
C ILE A 192 22.68 -10.39 10.68
N PRO A 193 23.02 -9.09 10.87
CA PRO A 193 23.06 -8.47 12.18
C PRO A 193 21.69 -8.48 12.85
N LEU A 194 21.64 -8.62 14.19
CA LEU A 194 20.40 -8.61 14.96
C LEU A 194 19.61 -7.31 14.78
N ASP A 195 20.30 -6.16 14.70
CA ASP A 195 19.68 -4.86 14.49
C ASP A 195 18.96 -4.77 13.13
N GLU A 196 19.53 -5.37 12.08
CA GLU A 196 18.90 -5.44 10.77
C GLU A 196 17.64 -6.32 10.81
N LEU A 197 17.71 -7.48 11.48
CA LEU A 197 16.54 -8.35 11.67
C LEU A 197 15.42 -7.62 12.42
N ASP A 198 15.75 -6.92 13.51
CA ASP A 198 14.77 -6.18 14.30
C ASP A 198 14.15 -5.01 13.51
N SER A 199 14.93 -4.36 12.67
CA SER A 199 14.42 -3.34 11.74
C SER A 199 13.43 -3.92 10.73
N LEU A 200 13.75 -5.06 10.12
CA LEU A 200 12.87 -5.77 9.19
C LEU A 200 11.56 -6.23 9.87
N LEU A 201 11.65 -6.75 11.08
CA LEU A 201 10.48 -7.19 11.84
C LEU A 201 9.58 -6.02 12.25
N ARG A 202 10.15 -4.84 12.60
CA ARG A 202 9.36 -3.63 12.84
C ARG A 202 8.60 -3.16 11.61
N GLN A 203 9.21 -3.23 10.43
CA GLN A 203 8.55 -2.90 9.16
C GLN A 203 7.47 -3.93 8.76
N ALA A 204 7.55 -5.15 9.32
CA ALA A 204 6.59 -6.22 9.06
C ALA A 204 5.27 -6.09 9.82
N LEU A 205 5.14 -5.12 10.74
CA LEU A 205 3.91 -4.92 11.51
C LEU A 205 2.70 -4.74 10.58
N THR A 206 1.60 -5.38 10.97
CA THR A 206 0.31 -5.25 10.28
C THR A 206 -0.54 -4.19 10.98
N THR A 207 -1.35 -3.48 10.20
CA THR A 207 -2.34 -2.53 10.72
C THR A 207 -3.50 -3.29 11.36
N SER A 208 -4.05 -2.72 12.45
CA SER A 208 -5.30 -3.15 13.06
C SER A 208 -6.42 -2.21 12.66
N SER A 209 -7.67 -2.70 12.64
CA SER A 209 -8.82 -1.83 12.39
C SER A 209 -9.13 -0.99 13.62
N LEU A 210 -9.44 0.29 13.42
CA LEU A 210 -9.93 1.16 14.48
C LEU A 210 -11.34 0.77 14.96
N ASP A 211 -12.11 0.10 14.09
CA ASP A 211 -13.44 -0.41 14.41
C ASP A 211 -13.39 -1.79 15.10
N ALA A 212 -12.20 -2.26 15.48
CA ALA A 212 -12.09 -3.50 16.25
C ALA A 212 -12.66 -3.30 17.65
N PRO A 213 -13.57 -4.18 18.13
CA PRO A 213 -14.13 -4.12 19.48
C PRO A 213 -13.04 -4.43 20.52
N VAL A 214 -12.99 -3.65 21.60
CA VAL A 214 -11.97 -3.80 22.64
C VAL A 214 -12.33 -4.90 23.65
N ASN A 215 -13.61 -5.08 23.97
CA ASN A 215 -14.09 -5.96 25.04
C ASN A 215 -15.01 -7.10 24.56
N GLY A 216 -14.61 -7.84 23.53
CA GLY A 216 -15.40 -8.98 23.04
C GLY A 216 -16.74 -8.56 22.40
N GLU A 217 -17.63 -9.54 22.19
CA GLU A 217 -18.88 -9.36 21.43
C GLU A 217 -19.90 -8.39 22.06
N GLU A 218 -19.82 -8.06 23.34
CA GLU A 218 -20.75 -7.17 24.05
C GLU A 218 -20.21 -5.73 24.23
N GLY A 219 -18.95 -5.46 23.87
CA GLY A 219 -18.33 -4.14 24.03
C GLY A 219 -18.82 -3.14 22.98
N ARG A 220 -19.44 -2.06 23.43
CA ARG A 220 -19.83 -0.91 22.58
C ARG A 220 -18.65 0.01 22.26
N SER A 221 -17.44 -0.28 22.77
CA SER A 221 -16.24 0.54 22.60
C SER A 221 -15.33 -0.04 21.53
N PHE A 222 -14.94 0.79 20.60
CA PHE A 222 -13.99 0.46 19.53
C PHE A 222 -12.58 0.93 19.89
N LEU A 223 -11.57 0.34 19.24
CA LEU A 223 -10.17 0.74 19.45
C LEU A 223 -9.97 2.24 19.13
N GLY A 224 -10.69 2.76 18.14
CA GLY A 224 -10.65 4.18 17.78
C GLY A 224 -11.10 5.12 18.89
N ASP A 225 -12.03 4.69 19.75
CA ASP A 225 -12.54 5.52 20.85
C ASP A 225 -11.53 5.72 21.99
N LEU A 226 -10.48 4.86 22.03
CA LEU A 226 -9.43 4.92 23.05
C LEU A 226 -8.23 5.77 22.62
N ILE A 227 -8.17 6.19 21.35
CA ILE A 227 -7.05 6.97 20.82
C ILE A 227 -7.37 8.46 21.03
N ALA A 228 -6.55 9.12 21.85
CA ALA A 228 -6.67 10.54 22.07
C ALA A 228 -6.30 11.33 20.79
N ASP A 229 -7.03 12.40 20.51
CA ASP A 229 -6.68 13.36 19.46
C ASP A 229 -5.55 14.27 19.97
N SER A 230 -4.33 14.03 19.49
CA SER A 230 -3.16 14.82 19.84
C SER A 230 -3.05 16.16 19.10
N SER A 231 -3.98 16.43 18.18
CA SER A 231 -4.01 17.71 17.44
C SER A 231 -4.77 18.81 18.18
N LEU A 232 -5.54 18.43 19.18
CA LEU A 232 -6.27 19.36 20.04
C LEU A 232 -5.36 19.80 21.20
N ASP A 233 -5.16 21.10 21.33
CA ASP A 233 -4.50 21.65 22.50
C ASP A 233 -5.37 21.42 23.74
N GLU A 234 -4.76 21.03 24.85
CA GLU A 234 -5.48 20.90 26.10
C GLU A 234 -6.06 22.26 26.54
N PRO A 235 -7.28 22.30 27.10
CA PRO A 235 -7.90 23.56 27.54
C PRO A 235 -6.99 24.35 28.49
N LEU A 236 -6.19 23.67 29.29
CA LEU A 236 -5.21 24.27 30.17
C LEU A 236 -4.11 25.02 29.40
N ASP A 237 -3.56 24.36 28.34
CA ASP A 237 -2.51 24.95 27.49
C ASP A 237 -3.01 26.20 26.75
N ILE A 238 -4.26 26.17 26.30
CA ILE A 238 -4.90 27.32 25.62
C ILE A 238 -5.00 28.50 26.58
N VAL A 239 -5.43 28.25 27.83
CA VAL A 239 -5.53 29.30 28.86
C VAL A 239 -4.16 29.83 29.26
N GLU A 240 -3.17 28.95 29.45
CA GLU A 240 -1.80 29.31 29.74
C GLU A 240 -1.17 30.16 28.65
N GLN A 241 -1.32 29.78 27.39
CA GLN A 241 -0.88 30.57 26.25
C GLN A 241 -1.55 31.96 26.22
N ARG A 242 -2.85 32.02 26.52
CA ARG A 242 -3.57 33.30 26.57
C ARG A 242 -3.02 34.20 27.68
N ILE A 243 -2.80 33.67 28.87
CA ILE A 243 -2.20 34.42 30.02
C ILE A 243 -0.81 34.91 29.63
N HIS A 244 0.02 34.08 29.03
CA HIS A 244 1.34 34.46 28.55
C HIS A 244 1.28 35.58 27.49
N HIS A 245 0.35 35.52 26.55
CA HIS A 245 0.17 36.57 25.57
C HIS A 245 -0.27 37.90 26.20
N GLU A 246 -1.19 37.86 27.14
CA GLU A 246 -1.61 39.07 27.89
C GLU A 246 -0.48 39.66 28.70
N GLN A 247 0.31 38.84 29.40
CA GLN A 247 1.49 39.30 30.15
C GLN A 247 2.53 39.92 29.21
N LEU A 248 2.80 39.29 28.07
CA LEU A 248 3.71 39.82 27.05
C LEU A 248 3.24 41.19 26.55
N GLY A 249 1.95 41.36 26.27
CA GLY A 249 1.36 42.62 25.89
C GLY A 249 1.57 43.72 26.95
N ARG A 250 1.35 43.40 28.24
CA ARG A 250 1.61 44.31 29.35
C ARG A 250 3.09 44.71 29.48
N TRP A 251 4.02 43.78 29.27
CA TRP A 251 5.45 44.09 29.28
C TRP A 251 5.87 44.95 28.10
N LEU A 252 5.34 44.67 26.90
CA LEU A 252 5.61 45.49 25.72
C LEU A 252 5.11 46.93 25.88
N SER A 253 3.98 47.14 26.55
CA SER A 253 3.44 48.49 26.74
C SER A 253 4.35 49.43 27.55
N HIS A 254 5.34 48.89 28.30
CA HIS A 254 6.35 49.68 28.99
C HIS A 254 7.53 50.14 28.14
N LEU A 255 7.57 49.71 26.87
CA LEU A 255 8.59 50.09 25.90
C LEU A 255 8.12 51.25 25.05
N SER A 256 9.06 51.99 24.45
CA SER A 256 8.70 53.01 23.46
C SER A 256 8.11 52.35 22.19
N GLU A 257 7.30 53.09 21.43
CA GLU A 257 6.67 52.59 20.19
C GLU A 257 7.69 52.03 19.19
N GLN A 258 8.85 52.64 19.04
CA GLN A 258 9.93 52.13 18.21
C GLN A 258 10.49 50.79 18.72
N GLU A 259 10.69 50.67 20.03
CA GLU A 259 11.19 49.43 20.66
C GLU A 259 10.16 48.31 20.54
N GLN A 260 8.87 48.61 20.73
CA GLN A 260 7.77 47.66 20.53
C GLN A 260 7.73 47.14 19.09
N HIS A 261 7.76 48.08 18.14
CA HIS A 261 7.66 47.76 16.71
C HIS A 261 8.81 46.86 16.23
N VAL A 262 10.04 47.15 16.65
CA VAL A 262 11.20 46.33 16.34
C VAL A 262 11.05 44.93 16.93
N LEU A 263 10.58 44.77 18.18
CA LEU A 263 10.38 43.46 18.79
C LEU A 263 9.23 42.69 18.14
N LYS A 264 8.10 43.35 17.78
CA LYS A 264 6.98 42.72 17.10
C LYS A 264 7.38 42.12 15.76
N LEU A 265 8.11 42.90 14.94
CA LEU A 265 8.61 42.40 13.65
C LEU A 265 9.70 41.35 13.79
N ARG A 266 10.60 41.50 14.77
CA ARG A 266 11.72 40.58 14.98
C ARG A 266 11.28 39.17 15.40
N PHE A 267 10.34 39.10 16.33
CA PHE A 267 9.86 37.87 16.92
C PHE A 267 8.53 37.35 16.33
N GLY A 268 7.94 38.10 15.42
CA GLY A 268 6.67 37.73 14.80
C GLY A 268 5.49 37.76 15.77
N LEU A 269 5.44 38.77 16.64
CA LEU A 269 4.39 38.93 17.65
C LEU A 269 3.14 39.56 17.05
N GLU A 270 1.96 39.25 17.63
CA GLU A 270 0.66 39.81 17.19
C GLU A 270 0.30 39.53 15.71
N GLY A 271 0.69 38.34 15.19
CA GLY A 271 0.36 37.94 13.81
C GLY A 271 1.31 38.47 12.74
N ASN A 272 2.40 39.15 13.12
CA ASN A 272 3.42 39.55 12.18
C ASN A 272 4.34 38.37 11.80
N GLU A 273 4.88 38.38 10.58
CA GLU A 273 5.94 37.46 10.19
C GLU A 273 7.29 37.84 10.84
N ARG A 274 8.16 36.86 11.06
CA ARG A 274 9.50 37.10 11.59
C ARG A 274 10.40 37.73 10.53
N HIS A 275 10.97 38.89 10.84
CA HIS A 275 11.85 39.62 9.94
C HIS A 275 13.31 39.60 10.44
N THR A 276 14.23 39.69 9.49
CA THR A 276 15.67 39.85 9.79
C THR A 276 15.96 41.31 10.16
N LEU A 277 17.06 41.57 10.90
CA LEU A 277 17.46 42.94 11.26
C LEU A 277 17.68 43.84 10.04
N ALA A 278 18.07 43.25 8.88
CA ALA A 278 18.26 44.02 7.64
C ALA A 278 16.92 44.42 7.01
N GLU A 279 15.92 43.53 7.06
CA GLU A 279 14.56 43.80 6.55
C GLU A 279 13.86 44.85 7.42
N ILE A 280 13.96 44.70 8.77
CA ILE A 280 13.42 45.70 9.72
C ILE A 280 14.07 47.05 9.45
N GLY A 281 15.40 47.10 9.20
CA GLY A 281 16.11 48.31 8.89
C GLY A 281 15.57 48.98 7.62
N ARG A 282 15.21 48.21 6.58
CA ARG A 282 14.58 48.74 5.35
C ARG A 282 13.16 49.25 5.60
N LEU A 283 12.38 48.52 6.42
CA LEU A 283 11.00 48.89 6.76
C LEU A 283 10.91 50.19 7.58
N MET A 284 11.91 50.40 8.45
CA MET A 284 11.95 51.59 9.36
C MET A 284 12.87 52.70 8.85
N ASP A 285 13.48 52.52 7.68
CA ASP A 285 14.46 53.49 7.09
C ASP A 285 15.63 53.82 8.02
N VAL A 286 16.18 52.77 8.68
CA VAL A 286 17.34 52.88 9.59
C VAL A 286 18.38 51.80 9.28
N SER A 287 19.63 52.05 9.71
CA SER A 287 20.68 51.06 9.51
C SER A 287 20.44 49.79 10.34
N ARG A 288 20.88 48.64 9.82
CA ARG A 288 20.82 47.33 10.50
C ARG A 288 21.40 47.39 11.93
N GLU A 289 22.51 48.12 12.10
CA GLU A 289 23.15 48.25 13.39
C GLU A 289 22.28 49.07 14.35
N ARG A 290 21.57 50.08 13.85
CA ARG A 290 20.62 50.84 14.68
C ARG A 290 19.48 50.00 15.18
N VAL A 291 18.92 49.13 14.32
CA VAL A 291 17.87 48.15 14.72
C VAL A 291 18.40 47.22 15.82
N ARG A 292 19.63 46.70 15.67
CA ARG A 292 20.26 45.84 16.67
C ARG A 292 20.44 46.55 18.04
N GLN A 293 20.82 47.83 18.01
CA GLN A 293 20.93 48.60 19.24
C GLN A 293 19.58 48.80 19.92
N VAL A 294 18.52 49.10 19.15
CA VAL A 294 17.15 49.22 19.66
C VAL A 294 16.68 47.89 20.27
N GLU A 295 16.88 46.76 19.59
CA GLU A 295 16.56 45.42 20.07
C GLU A 295 17.23 45.14 21.40
N LEU A 296 18.56 45.33 21.51
CA LEU A 296 19.31 45.09 22.71
C LEU A 296 18.84 45.99 23.88
N LYS A 297 18.53 47.25 23.60
CA LYS A 297 18.01 48.17 24.61
C LYS A 297 16.63 47.75 25.10
N ALA A 298 15.74 47.34 24.19
CA ALA A 298 14.41 46.87 24.50
C ALA A 298 14.47 45.58 25.36
N LEU A 299 15.28 44.60 24.96
CA LEU A 299 15.47 43.35 25.72
C LEU A 299 16.07 43.58 27.12
N ARG A 300 17.00 44.53 27.26
CA ARG A 300 17.52 44.90 28.60
C ARG A 300 16.44 45.51 29.48
N LYS A 301 15.59 46.40 28.95
CA LYS A 301 14.44 46.94 29.66
C LYS A 301 13.48 45.85 30.14
N LEU A 302 13.10 44.95 29.24
CA LEU A 302 12.23 43.83 29.56
C LEU A 302 12.83 42.93 30.66
N ARG A 303 14.12 42.59 30.57
CA ARG A 303 14.80 41.77 31.56
C ARG A 303 14.82 42.45 32.95
N ASN A 304 14.94 43.77 32.99
CA ASN A 304 14.89 44.52 34.26
C ASN A 304 13.48 44.58 34.84
N LEU A 305 12.44 44.64 33.98
CA LEU A 305 11.04 44.57 34.41
C LEU A 305 10.69 43.20 34.97
N THR A 306 11.06 42.11 34.28
CA THR A 306 10.81 40.75 34.77
C THR A 306 11.52 40.40 36.08
N ARG A 307 12.70 40.96 36.32
CA ARG A 307 13.42 40.79 37.61
C ARG A 307 12.77 41.53 38.78
N ARG A 308 11.99 42.58 38.53
CA ARG A 308 11.32 43.38 39.55
C ARG A 308 9.92 42.89 39.89
N LEU A 309 9.35 42.06 39.05
CA LEU A 309 8.06 41.43 39.29
C LEU A 309 8.32 40.12 40.07
N PRO A 310 7.68 39.88 41.22
CA PRO A 310 7.81 38.63 41.94
C PRO A 310 7.36 37.48 41.02
N SER A 311 8.12 36.40 41.02
CA SER A 311 7.77 35.12 40.37
C SER A 311 6.57 34.53 41.12
N GLY A 312 5.39 35.00 40.80
CA GLY A 312 4.16 34.61 41.49
C GLY A 312 2.99 34.91 40.60
N ILE A 313 2.62 33.90 39.87
CA ILE A 313 1.36 33.24 39.53
C ILE A 313 1.59 32.50 38.23
#